data_4c10471bff7cc918e82162bf448968b0
#
_entry.id   4c10471bff7cc918e82162bf448968b0
#
_cell.length_a   1.000
_cell.length_b   1.000
_cell.length_c   1.000
_cell.angle_alpha   90.00
_cell.angle_beta   90.00
_cell.angle_gamma   90.00
#
_symmetry.space_group_name_H-M   'P 1'
#
loop_
_entity.id
_entity.type
_entity.pdbx_description
1 polymer ?
#
loop_
_entity_poly.entity_id
_entity_poly.type
_entity_poly.pdbx_seq_one_letter_code
_entity_poly.pdbx_strand_id
1 'polypeptide(L)'
;MMKYKFGTALILSSSLLLSQSSFYVNAEEKSNEQTENTSKSISFEQAQKMNPKELTNLLTDEDLKLHNKVAEHQSTELETNRNTNEAYQNVNGYIDQNNIKPSAITQDTRMNSLPKYDYKSDKFIGVVIHETANPNSTIDEEINYMYNNYESAFVHAYAGSSKIVQTASSDYLAWGAGAKANPYFYQIELTQSSTFDQFAKSVNNQAYLTAKMLDQNGLKPSLADHNEGTGTVISHNAISQYYGGTDHTDPINYFSQWGYDMDQFYSLVQKHYNQLNEAGDTITGDTHTVASGDTLYNISQRSGVSVDNIKELNDLSSNDLTVGQVLKLK
;
A
#
# COMPACT_ATOMS: atom_id res chain seq x y z
N MET A 1 62.31 -2.33 -22.61
CA MET A 1 63.44 -1.37 -22.62
C MET A 1 62.92 -0.04 -22.09
N MET A 2 63.61 0.43 -21.03
CA MET A 2 63.73 1.83 -20.53
C MET A 2 62.48 2.49 -19.95
N LYS A 3 62.48 2.93 -18.81
CA LYS A 3 63.27 3.28 -17.58
C LYS A 3 62.53 4.42 -16.90
N TYR A 4 62.26 4.21 -15.65
CA TYR A 4 62.19 5.10 -14.49
C TYR A 4 62.43 6.61 -14.63
N LYS A 5 61.65 7.42 -13.87
CA LYS A 5 62.23 8.20 -12.76
C LYS A 5 61.21 8.69 -11.73
N PHE A 6 61.54 8.40 -10.49
CA PHE A 6 61.08 9.00 -9.23
C PHE A 6 61.52 10.46 -9.10
N GLY A 7 60.78 11.24 -8.32
CA GLY A 7 61.23 12.52 -7.81
C GLY A 7 60.49 12.85 -6.53
N THR A 8 61.20 12.68 -5.41
CA THR A 8 60.82 12.91 -4.01
C THR A 8 61.13 14.33 -3.53
N ALA A 9 60.31 14.81 -2.55
CA ALA A 9 60.61 15.70 -1.43
C ALA A 9 60.76 17.22 -1.70
N LEU A 10 60.17 18.07 -0.91
CA LEU A 10 60.70 18.51 0.37
C LEU A 10 59.70 19.40 1.14
N ILE A 11 59.68 19.21 2.46
CA ILE A 11 59.05 19.99 3.51
C ILE A 11 59.76 21.35 3.68
N LEU A 12 58.99 22.40 3.94
CA LEU A 12 59.50 23.53 4.72
C LEU A 12 58.39 24.23 5.49
N SER A 13 58.53 24.15 6.80
CA SER A 13 57.84 24.90 7.82
C SER A 13 58.35 26.35 7.90
N SER A 14 57.47 27.30 8.09
CA SER A 14 57.81 28.54 8.78
C SER A 14 56.61 29.15 9.51
N SER A 15 56.71 29.16 10.79
CA SER A 15 55.93 29.92 11.75
C SER A 15 56.19 31.42 11.63
N LEU A 16 55.14 32.22 11.67
CA LEU A 16 55.28 33.63 12.14
C LEU A 16 54.06 34.05 12.92
N LEU A 17 54.30 34.40 14.15
CA LEU A 17 53.40 35.12 15.08
C LEU A 17 53.34 36.60 14.72
N LEU A 18 52.23 37.23 15.10
CA LEU A 18 51.96 38.63 15.53
C LEU A 18 50.78 39.20 14.75
N SER A 19 49.80 39.85 15.31
CA SER A 19 49.49 40.60 16.49
C SER A 19 48.00 40.94 16.51
N GLN A 20 47.45 41.12 17.68
CA GLN A 20 46.07 41.52 17.96
C GLN A 20 45.77 42.91 17.41
N SER A 21 44.58 43.08 16.78
CA SER A 21 43.81 44.32 16.85
C SER A 21 42.32 43.99 16.85
N SER A 22 41.73 44.28 17.98
CA SER A 22 40.30 44.20 18.25
C SER A 22 39.53 45.24 17.40
N PHE A 23 38.68 44.73 16.53
CA PHE A 23 37.56 45.52 16.04
C PHE A 23 36.27 44.86 16.50
N TYR A 24 35.59 45.52 17.44
CA TYR A 24 34.19 45.24 17.74
C TYR A 24 33.35 45.70 16.54
N VAL A 25 32.80 44.76 15.81
CA VAL A 25 31.68 45.00 14.88
C VAL A 25 30.48 44.33 15.52
N ASN A 26 29.49 45.15 15.90
CA ASN A 26 28.15 44.70 16.24
C ASN A 26 27.61 43.88 15.10
N ALA A 27 27.58 42.57 15.24
CA ALA A 27 26.73 41.71 14.41
C ALA A 27 25.35 41.74 15.05
N GLU A 28 24.42 42.41 14.38
CA GLU A 28 23.00 42.18 14.56
C GLU A 28 22.76 40.67 14.43
N GLU A 29 22.26 40.07 15.49
CA GLU A 29 21.64 38.75 15.46
C GLU A 29 20.44 38.80 14.51
N LYS A 30 20.65 38.46 13.23
CA LYS A 30 19.57 37.93 12.43
C LYS A 30 19.27 36.54 12.99
N SER A 31 18.20 36.47 13.77
CA SER A 31 17.54 35.22 14.09
C SER A 31 17.23 34.48 12.76
N ASN A 32 18.10 33.53 12.42
CA ASN A 32 17.71 32.49 11.47
C ASN A 32 16.64 31.67 12.18
N GLU A 33 15.39 31.99 11.95
CA GLU A 33 14.31 31.02 12.00
C GLU A 33 14.59 30.01 10.87
N GLN A 34 15.46 29.06 11.11
CA GLN A 34 15.38 27.77 10.47
C GLN A 34 14.05 27.17 10.98
N THR A 35 13.00 27.35 10.23
CA THR A 35 11.84 26.46 10.31
C THR A 35 12.38 25.06 10.05
N GLU A 36 12.63 24.31 11.12
CA GLU A 36 12.74 22.85 11.06
C GLU A 36 11.41 22.36 10.50
N ASN A 37 11.37 22.14 9.20
CA ASN A 37 10.29 21.51 8.50
C ASN A 37 10.42 19.99 8.70
N THR A 38 10.41 19.57 9.98
CA THR A 38 10.40 18.15 10.34
C THR A 38 9.05 17.59 9.95
N SER A 39 9.06 16.72 8.94
CA SER A 39 7.95 15.87 8.56
C SER A 39 7.36 15.22 9.84
N LYS A 40 6.20 15.71 10.31
CA LYS A 40 5.55 15.14 11.48
C LYS A 40 4.90 13.83 11.09
N SER A 41 5.47 12.71 11.52
CA SER A 41 4.73 11.45 11.60
C SER A 41 3.68 11.56 12.71
N ILE A 42 2.55 10.90 12.54
CA ILE A 42 1.49 10.79 13.55
C ILE A 42 1.30 9.32 13.89
N SER A 43 0.81 9.03 15.11
CA SER A 43 0.54 7.64 15.45
C SER A 43 -0.61 7.07 14.62
N PHE A 44 -0.55 5.77 14.42
CA PHE A 44 -1.59 5.02 13.70
C PHE A 44 -3.00 5.27 14.28
N GLU A 45 -3.15 5.28 15.61
CA GLU A 45 -4.42 5.51 16.28
C GLU A 45 -4.95 6.95 16.09
N GLN A 46 -4.04 7.92 15.95
CA GLN A 46 -4.42 9.29 15.63
C GLN A 46 -4.91 9.40 14.18
N ALA A 47 -4.15 8.82 13.24
CA ALA A 47 -4.48 8.85 11.83
C ALA A 47 -5.85 8.23 11.52
N GLN A 48 -6.22 7.13 12.18
CA GLN A 48 -7.53 6.48 12.01
C GLN A 48 -8.73 7.37 12.40
N LYS A 49 -8.52 8.40 13.20
CA LYS A 49 -9.59 9.31 13.68
C LYS A 49 -9.68 10.59 12.84
N MET A 50 -8.77 10.80 11.91
CA MET A 50 -8.67 12.00 11.11
C MET A 50 -9.43 11.85 9.79
N ASN A 51 -10.05 12.94 9.36
CA ASN A 51 -10.66 13.02 8.04
C ASN A 51 -9.58 13.34 6.95
N PRO A 52 -9.92 13.20 5.64
CA PRO A 52 -8.98 13.45 4.56
C PRO A 52 -8.28 14.82 4.61
N LYS A 53 -9.02 15.87 4.96
CA LYS A 53 -8.47 17.23 5.04
C LYS A 53 -7.45 17.37 6.17
N GLU A 54 -7.70 16.76 7.30
CA GLU A 54 -6.77 16.75 8.44
C GLU A 54 -5.50 16.00 8.09
N LEU A 55 -5.61 14.82 7.47
CA LEU A 55 -4.48 14.02 7.02
C LEU A 55 -3.63 14.76 5.97
N THR A 56 -4.27 15.34 4.96
CA THR A 56 -3.56 16.06 3.89
C THR A 56 -2.87 17.33 4.37
N ASN A 57 -3.38 17.99 5.44
CA ASN A 57 -2.74 19.14 6.05
C ASN A 57 -1.44 18.81 6.82
N LEU A 58 -1.16 17.55 7.09
CA LEU A 58 0.10 17.10 7.70
C LEU A 58 1.23 16.94 6.69
N LEU A 59 0.92 16.95 5.39
CA LEU A 59 1.91 16.75 4.33
C LEU A 59 2.70 18.03 4.09
N THR A 60 4.00 17.90 4.03
CA THR A 60 4.94 18.98 3.67
C THR A 60 5.11 19.05 2.15
N ASP A 61 5.69 20.14 1.65
CA ASP A 61 6.07 20.26 0.24
C ASP A 61 7.06 19.16 -0.19
N GLU A 62 7.87 18.65 0.74
CA GLU A 62 8.80 17.57 0.49
C GLU A 62 8.06 16.23 0.32
N ASP A 63 7.09 15.94 1.19
CA ASP A 63 6.22 14.78 1.04
C ASP A 63 5.51 14.81 -0.33
N LEU A 64 4.94 15.96 -0.69
CA LEU A 64 4.22 16.12 -1.96
C LEU A 64 5.16 15.97 -3.17
N LYS A 65 6.40 16.47 -3.12
CA LYS A 65 7.38 16.34 -4.21
C LYS A 65 7.84 14.90 -4.39
N LEU A 66 8.06 14.18 -3.30
CA LEU A 66 8.46 12.77 -3.35
C LEU A 66 7.41 11.92 -4.07
N HIS A 67 6.13 12.23 -3.86
CA HIS A 67 4.99 11.45 -4.35
C HIS A 67 4.33 12.01 -5.63
N ASN A 68 4.73 13.21 -6.09
CA ASN A 68 4.21 13.81 -7.34
C ASN A 68 4.84 13.23 -8.61
N LYS A 69 5.59 12.15 -8.51
CA LYS A 69 6.13 11.44 -9.69
C LYS A 69 5.08 10.59 -10.41
N VAL A 70 3.83 10.58 -9.92
CA VAL A 70 2.71 9.96 -10.65
C VAL A 70 2.54 10.74 -11.94
N ALA A 71 3.06 10.19 -13.03
CA ALA A 71 2.79 10.71 -14.36
C ALA A 71 1.27 10.72 -14.53
N GLU A 72 0.75 11.84 -15.04
CA GLU A 72 -0.60 11.92 -15.60
C GLU A 72 -0.76 10.80 -16.64
N HIS A 73 -1.10 9.62 -16.18
CA HIS A 73 -1.62 8.59 -17.06
C HIS A 73 -3.04 9.06 -17.34
N GLN A 74 -3.19 9.78 -18.44
CA GLN A 74 -4.50 9.95 -19.05
C GLN A 74 -5.00 8.54 -19.32
N SER A 75 -5.90 8.08 -18.45
CA SER A 75 -6.78 6.97 -18.76
C SER A 75 -7.59 7.44 -19.96
N THR A 76 -7.17 7.07 -21.16
CA THR A 76 -8.07 7.04 -22.30
C THR A 76 -9.11 5.99 -21.93
N GLU A 77 -10.20 6.44 -21.31
CA GLU A 77 -11.39 5.64 -21.14
C GLU A 77 -11.83 5.16 -22.54
N LEU A 78 -11.38 3.98 -22.92
CA LEU A 78 -12.00 3.24 -24.00
C LEU A 78 -13.35 2.80 -23.47
N GLU A 79 -14.39 3.61 -23.74
CA GLU A 79 -15.76 3.17 -23.61
C GLU A 79 -15.94 1.93 -24.50
N THR A 80 -15.67 0.76 -23.93
CA THR A 80 -16.11 -0.50 -24.53
C THR A 80 -17.61 -0.58 -24.29
N ASN A 81 -18.37 -0.15 -25.28
CA ASN A 81 -19.81 -0.40 -25.36
C ASN A 81 -20.06 -1.91 -25.33
N ARG A 82 -20.09 -2.51 -24.14
CA ARG A 82 -20.67 -3.82 -23.95
C ARG A 82 -22.18 -3.65 -23.96
N ASN A 83 -22.82 -4.51 -24.75
CA ASN A 83 -24.27 -4.52 -24.92
C ASN A 83 -24.97 -4.71 -23.57
N THR A 84 -25.53 -3.63 -22.99
CA THR A 84 -26.11 -3.53 -21.64
C THR A 84 -27.49 -4.23 -21.51
N ASN A 85 -27.84 -5.20 -22.36
CA ASN A 85 -29.15 -5.87 -22.36
C ASN A 85 -29.18 -7.21 -21.61
N GLU A 86 -28.09 -7.65 -20.99
CA GLU A 86 -28.14 -8.80 -20.08
C GLU A 86 -28.35 -8.29 -18.66
N ALA A 87 -29.42 -8.77 -18.01
CA ALA A 87 -29.58 -8.56 -16.57
C ALA A 87 -28.40 -9.25 -15.87
N TYR A 88 -27.43 -8.45 -15.39
CA TYR A 88 -26.26 -9.00 -14.70
C TYR A 88 -26.73 -9.80 -13.48
N GLN A 89 -26.20 -11.01 -13.36
CA GLN A 89 -26.35 -11.81 -12.15
C GLN A 89 -25.69 -11.04 -10.98
N ASN A 90 -26.27 -11.19 -9.79
CA ASN A 90 -25.61 -10.68 -8.57
C ASN A 90 -24.23 -11.37 -8.42
N VAL A 91 -23.16 -10.59 -8.55
CA VAL A 91 -21.77 -11.09 -8.54
C VAL A 91 -21.47 -11.84 -7.24
N ASN A 92 -21.82 -11.26 -6.09
CA ASN A 92 -21.55 -11.89 -4.78
C ASN A 92 -22.39 -13.18 -4.63
N GLY A 93 -23.63 -13.17 -5.09
CA GLY A 93 -24.49 -14.36 -5.13
C GLY A 93 -23.91 -15.45 -6.05
N TYR A 94 -23.34 -15.09 -7.20
CA TYR A 94 -22.67 -16.03 -8.09
C TYR A 94 -21.42 -16.66 -7.44
N ILE A 95 -20.60 -15.85 -6.76
CA ILE A 95 -19.44 -16.32 -6.00
C ILE A 95 -19.87 -17.37 -4.97
N ASP A 96 -20.96 -17.12 -4.25
CA ASP A 96 -21.48 -18.03 -3.23
C ASP A 96 -22.04 -19.32 -3.81
N GLN A 97 -22.91 -19.21 -4.81
CA GLN A 97 -23.55 -20.35 -5.45
C GLN A 97 -22.55 -21.31 -6.11
N ASN A 98 -21.46 -20.77 -6.66
CA ASN A 98 -20.42 -21.55 -7.29
C ASN A 98 -19.27 -21.91 -6.34
N ASN A 99 -19.37 -21.54 -5.05
CA ASN A 99 -18.35 -21.77 -4.03
C ASN A 99 -16.94 -21.33 -4.49
N ILE A 100 -16.86 -20.15 -5.13
CA ILE A 100 -15.61 -19.59 -5.64
C ILE A 100 -14.72 -19.21 -4.44
N LYS A 101 -13.58 -19.88 -4.32
CA LYS A 101 -12.59 -19.60 -3.27
C LYS A 101 -11.54 -18.59 -3.76
N PRO A 102 -11.03 -17.74 -2.89
CA PRO A 102 -9.89 -16.89 -3.23
C PRO A 102 -8.66 -17.71 -3.61
N SER A 103 -7.88 -17.17 -4.53
CA SER A 103 -6.57 -17.72 -4.87
C SER A 103 -5.57 -17.54 -3.72
N ALA A 104 -4.56 -18.40 -3.68
CA ALA A 104 -3.43 -18.19 -2.78
C ALA A 104 -2.70 -16.88 -3.12
N ILE A 105 -2.26 -16.15 -2.09
CA ILE A 105 -1.44 -14.96 -2.25
C ILE A 105 0.01 -15.42 -2.48
N THR A 106 0.62 -14.91 -3.54
CA THR A 106 2.03 -15.13 -3.86
C THR A 106 2.78 -13.80 -3.79
N GLN A 107 4.10 -13.85 -3.58
CA GLN A 107 4.95 -12.68 -3.56
C GLN A 107 5.85 -12.66 -4.80
N ASP A 108 5.94 -11.51 -5.46
CA ASP A 108 6.93 -11.32 -6.52
C ASP A 108 8.31 -11.06 -5.89
N THR A 109 9.31 -11.81 -6.32
CA THR A 109 10.67 -11.71 -5.76
C THR A 109 11.31 -10.33 -5.95
N ARG A 110 10.85 -9.56 -6.93
CA ARG A 110 11.33 -8.20 -7.25
C ARG A 110 10.85 -7.15 -6.24
N MET A 111 9.86 -7.46 -5.38
CA MET A 111 9.31 -6.51 -4.41
C MET A 111 10.39 -5.89 -3.51
N ASN A 112 11.47 -6.61 -3.24
CA ASN A 112 12.57 -6.13 -2.40
C ASN A 112 13.45 -5.06 -3.08
N SER A 113 13.35 -4.87 -4.39
CA SER A 113 14.09 -3.87 -5.16
C SER A 113 13.38 -2.52 -5.25
N LEU A 114 12.10 -2.44 -4.86
CA LEU A 114 11.36 -1.19 -4.86
C LEU A 114 11.82 -0.26 -3.74
N PRO A 115 11.68 1.07 -3.91
CA PRO A 115 11.98 2.03 -2.86
C PRO A 115 11.16 1.79 -1.59
N LYS A 116 11.77 2.10 -0.44
CA LYS A 116 11.19 1.89 0.89
C LYS A 116 11.06 3.22 1.59
N TYR A 117 9.83 3.74 1.65
CA TYR A 117 9.48 4.95 2.38
C TYR A 117 8.40 4.64 3.40
N ASP A 118 8.57 5.15 4.61
CA ASP A 118 7.64 4.91 5.70
C ASP A 118 6.30 5.59 5.46
N TYR A 119 5.22 4.97 5.95
CA TYR A 119 3.92 5.62 6.03
C TYR A 119 3.99 6.81 7.00
N LYS A 120 3.20 7.85 6.72
CA LYS A 120 3.09 9.03 7.58
C LYS A 120 2.44 8.71 8.93
N SER A 121 1.73 7.61 9.02
CA SER A 121 0.96 7.09 10.15
C SER A 121 1.52 5.77 10.70
N ASP A 122 2.83 5.57 10.64
CA ASP A 122 3.56 4.35 11.02
C ASP A 122 3.15 3.10 10.22
N LYS A 123 1.85 2.97 9.89
CA LYS A 123 1.25 1.90 9.09
C LYS A 123 0.18 2.50 8.17
N PHE A 124 -0.24 1.74 7.15
CA PHE A 124 -1.40 2.16 6.36
C PHE A 124 -2.70 2.17 7.19
N ILE A 125 -3.58 3.12 6.92
CA ILE A 125 -4.87 3.28 7.62
C ILE A 125 -6.07 2.75 6.84
N GLY A 126 -5.85 2.26 5.63
CA GLY A 126 -6.89 1.70 4.76
C GLY A 126 -6.30 1.17 3.46
N VAL A 127 -7.17 0.70 2.58
CA VAL A 127 -6.82 0.09 1.30
C VAL A 127 -7.53 0.83 0.18
N VAL A 128 -6.75 1.32 -0.80
CA VAL A 128 -7.30 1.89 -2.05
C VAL A 128 -7.55 0.77 -3.05
N ILE A 129 -8.74 0.80 -3.62
CA ILE A 129 -9.22 -0.14 -4.62
C ILE A 129 -9.05 0.48 -6.00
N HIS A 130 -8.16 -0.12 -6.79
CA HIS A 130 -7.85 0.27 -8.16
C HIS A 130 -8.31 -0.77 -9.19
N GLU A 131 -8.29 -0.39 -10.45
CA GLU A 131 -8.34 -1.29 -11.59
C GLU A 131 -7.44 -0.79 -12.72
N THR A 132 -6.87 -1.70 -13.51
CA THR A 132 -5.73 -1.40 -14.41
C THR A 132 -6.08 -0.60 -15.65
N ALA A 133 -7.35 -0.28 -15.91
CA ALA A 133 -7.84 0.40 -17.12
C ALA A 133 -7.33 -0.21 -18.45
N ASN A 134 -6.93 -1.50 -18.44
CA ASN A 134 -6.33 -2.18 -19.58
C ASN A 134 -7.00 -3.53 -19.87
N PRO A 135 -8.01 -3.55 -20.78
CA PRO A 135 -8.80 -4.75 -21.04
C PRO A 135 -8.05 -5.88 -21.76
N ASN A 136 -6.88 -5.60 -22.30
CA ASN A 136 -6.11 -6.53 -23.13
C ASN A 136 -4.84 -7.05 -22.44
N SER A 137 -4.62 -6.70 -21.18
CA SER A 137 -3.42 -7.06 -20.44
C SER A 137 -3.69 -8.19 -19.46
N THR A 138 -2.70 -9.04 -19.28
CA THR A 138 -2.65 -10.05 -18.23
C THR A 138 -2.03 -9.48 -16.96
N ILE A 139 -2.32 -10.11 -15.82
CA ILE A 139 -1.71 -9.71 -14.53
C ILE A 139 -0.17 -9.72 -14.58
N ASP A 140 0.44 -10.64 -15.33
CA ASP A 140 1.91 -10.70 -15.47
C ASP A 140 2.46 -9.55 -16.31
N GLU A 141 1.73 -9.14 -17.34
CA GLU A 141 2.10 -7.98 -18.16
C GLU A 141 1.99 -6.70 -17.37
N GLU A 142 0.91 -6.51 -16.59
CA GLU A 142 0.76 -5.36 -15.69
C GLU A 142 1.88 -5.29 -14.65
N ILE A 143 2.18 -6.38 -13.98
CA ILE A 143 3.26 -6.46 -13.00
C ILE A 143 4.62 -6.16 -13.66
N ASN A 144 4.89 -6.70 -14.84
CA ASN A 144 6.14 -6.42 -15.57
C ASN A 144 6.22 -4.96 -16.00
N TYR A 145 5.11 -4.37 -16.48
CA TYR A 145 5.05 -2.96 -16.81
C TYR A 145 5.33 -2.09 -15.59
N MET A 146 4.68 -2.38 -14.46
CA MET A 146 4.89 -1.66 -13.20
C MET A 146 6.36 -1.66 -12.78
N TYR A 147 7.02 -2.82 -12.74
CA TYR A 147 8.42 -2.88 -12.33
C TYR A 147 9.38 -2.15 -13.28
N ASN A 148 9.06 -2.09 -14.57
CA ASN A 148 9.85 -1.34 -15.54
C ASN A 148 9.61 0.18 -15.47
N ASN A 149 8.53 0.61 -14.82
CA ASN A 149 8.09 2.00 -14.74
C ASN A 149 7.77 2.45 -13.30
N TYR A 150 8.28 1.76 -12.29
CA TYR A 150 7.94 1.99 -10.88
C TYR A 150 8.23 3.42 -10.41
N GLU A 151 9.15 4.13 -11.05
CA GLU A 151 9.42 5.54 -10.76
C GLU A 151 8.21 6.44 -11.04
N SER A 152 7.35 6.07 -11.99
CA SER A 152 6.11 6.77 -12.30
C SER A 152 4.98 6.38 -11.35
N ALA A 153 4.73 5.08 -11.20
CA ALA A 153 3.74 4.55 -10.28
C ALA A 153 4.03 3.09 -9.94
N PHE A 154 3.71 2.67 -8.72
CA PHE A 154 3.63 1.26 -8.35
C PHE A 154 2.62 1.07 -7.22
N VAL A 155 2.07 -0.14 -7.11
CA VAL A 155 1.11 -0.54 -6.10
C VAL A 155 1.60 -1.76 -5.33
N HIS A 156 0.95 -2.07 -4.21
CA HIS A 156 1.39 -3.16 -3.33
C HIS A 156 1.02 -4.54 -3.85
N ALA A 157 -0.07 -4.65 -4.61
CA ALA A 157 -0.53 -5.95 -5.09
C ALA A 157 -1.44 -5.83 -6.32
N TYR A 158 -1.52 -6.96 -7.04
CA TYR A 158 -2.43 -7.19 -8.14
C TYR A 158 -3.33 -8.39 -7.86
N ALA A 159 -4.61 -8.27 -8.19
CA ALA A 159 -5.60 -9.34 -8.15
C ALA A 159 -6.18 -9.57 -9.55
N GLY A 160 -6.15 -10.81 -9.99
CA GLY A 160 -6.77 -11.25 -11.24
C GLY A 160 -7.64 -12.49 -11.01
N SER A 161 -8.25 -13.03 -12.06
CA SER A 161 -9.19 -14.17 -11.95
C SER A 161 -8.53 -15.46 -11.46
N SER A 162 -7.22 -15.61 -11.63
CA SER A 162 -6.49 -16.87 -11.35
C SER A 162 -5.46 -16.77 -10.24
N LYS A 163 -5.08 -15.56 -9.81
CA LYS A 163 -4.03 -15.38 -8.81
C LYS A 163 -4.10 -14.01 -8.13
N ILE A 164 -3.45 -13.94 -6.98
CA ILE A 164 -3.15 -12.73 -6.23
C ILE A 164 -1.62 -12.63 -6.11
N VAL A 165 -1.04 -11.50 -6.48
CA VAL A 165 0.42 -11.29 -6.40
C VAL A 165 0.71 -10.03 -5.62
N GLN A 166 1.42 -10.17 -4.52
CA GLN A 166 1.97 -9.04 -3.77
C GLN A 166 3.27 -8.59 -4.46
N THR A 167 3.35 -7.32 -4.79
CA THR A 167 4.41 -6.72 -5.61
C THR A 167 5.24 -5.69 -4.86
N ALA A 168 4.80 -5.26 -3.67
CA ALA A 168 5.56 -4.42 -2.77
C ALA A 168 5.28 -4.81 -1.30
N SER A 169 6.22 -4.50 -0.40
CA SER A 169 6.03 -4.75 1.03
C SER A 169 4.92 -3.88 1.60
N SER A 170 4.08 -4.45 2.45
CA SER A 170 3.04 -3.73 3.20
C SER A 170 3.59 -2.79 4.27
N ASP A 171 4.87 -2.92 4.62
CA ASP A 171 5.52 -2.08 5.64
C ASP A 171 5.89 -0.68 5.11
N TYR A 172 5.90 -0.50 3.80
CA TYR A 172 6.30 0.74 3.14
C TYR A 172 5.20 1.22 2.20
N LEU A 173 5.12 2.53 2.00
CA LEU A 173 4.15 3.11 1.07
C LEU A 173 4.46 2.80 -0.40
N ALA A 174 3.43 2.83 -1.22
CA ALA A 174 3.51 2.83 -2.67
C ALA A 174 2.97 4.16 -3.24
N TRP A 175 3.23 4.46 -4.51
CA TRP A 175 2.72 5.68 -5.15
C TRP A 175 1.94 5.39 -6.43
N GLY A 176 0.69 5.01 -6.26
CA GLY A 176 -0.30 4.78 -7.30
C GLY A 176 -1.63 5.50 -7.05
N ALA A 177 -1.80 6.13 -5.87
CA ALA A 177 -3.07 6.75 -5.46
C ALA A 177 -3.00 8.28 -5.35
N GLY A 178 -1.99 8.91 -5.95
CA GLY A 178 -1.75 10.35 -5.86
C GLY A 178 -1.02 10.77 -4.58
N ALA A 179 -0.31 11.91 -4.67
CA ALA A 179 0.63 12.38 -3.65
C ALA A 179 0.03 12.52 -2.25
N LYS A 180 -1.26 12.80 -2.15
CA LYS A 180 -1.92 13.04 -0.87
C LYS A 180 -2.43 11.78 -0.18
N ALA A 181 -2.66 10.69 -0.93
CA ALA A 181 -3.15 9.42 -0.41
C ALA A 181 -2.03 8.38 -0.22
N ASN A 182 -1.00 8.39 -1.08
CA ASN A 182 0.12 7.46 -1.03
C ASN A 182 0.71 7.26 0.38
N PRO A 183 0.89 8.32 1.21
CA PRO A 183 1.47 8.19 2.55
C PRO A 183 0.60 7.45 3.57
N TYR A 184 -0.62 7.09 3.22
CA TYR A 184 -1.62 6.60 4.17
C TYR A 184 -2.25 5.25 3.81
N PHE A 185 -2.15 4.79 2.55
CA PHE A 185 -2.96 3.66 2.09
C PHE A 185 -2.15 2.54 1.45
N TYR A 186 -2.56 1.31 1.74
CA TYR A 186 -2.21 0.15 0.94
C TYR A 186 -3.01 0.18 -0.37
N GLN A 187 -2.49 -0.34 -1.48
CA GLN A 187 -3.06 -0.17 -2.81
C GLN A 187 -3.12 -1.51 -3.55
N ILE A 188 -4.28 -1.85 -4.12
CA ILE A 188 -4.50 -3.12 -4.83
C ILE A 188 -5.13 -2.86 -6.19
N GLU A 189 -4.43 -3.24 -7.24
CA GLU A 189 -4.93 -3.25 -8.62
C GLU A 189 -5.79 -4.49 -8.92
N LEU A 190 -6.90 -4.29 -9.63
CA LEU A 190 -7.68 -5.33 -10.23
C LEU A 190 -7.42 -5.39 -11.73
N THR A 191 -6.96 -6.53 -12.25
CA THR A 191 -6.86 -6.68 -13.70
C THR A 191 -8.23 -6.90 -14.33
N GLN A 192 -8.46 -6.28 -15.50
CA GLN A 192 -9.72 -6.40 -16.20
C GLN A 192 -9.98 -7.83 -16.71
N SER A 193 -11.22 -8.18 -16.82
CA SER A 193 -11.72 -9.51 -17.17
C SER A 193 -12.58 -9.46 -18.41
N SER A 194 -12.54 -10.50 -19.24
CA SER A 194 -13.33 -10.57 -20.47
C SER A 194 -14.66 -11.34 -20.31
N THR A 195 -14.85 -12.06 -19.20
CA THR A 195 -16.08 -12.81 -18.90
C THR A 195 -16.57 -12.53 -17.49
N PHE A 196 -17.86 -12.74 -17.25
CA PHE A 196 -18.49 -12.59 -15.94
C PHE A 196 -17.84 -13.49 -14.87
N ASP A 197 -17.55 -14.75 -15.21
CA ASP A 197 -16.88 -15.69 -14.28
C ASP A 197 -15.49 -15.20 -13.89
N GLN A 198 -14.71 -14.69 -14.85
CA GLN A 198 -13.39 -14.09 -14.55
C GLN A 198 -13.53 -12.84 -13.67
N PHE A 199 -14.50 -11.97 -13.97
CA PHE A 199 -14.76 -10.79 -13.14
C PHE A 199 -15.11 -11.19 -11.69
N ALA A 200 -16.04 -12.12 -11.52
CA ALA A 200 -16.43 -12.62 -10.19
C ALA A 200 -15.23 -13.19 -9.41
N LYS A 201 -14.35 -13.95 -10.08
CA LYS A 201 -13.11 -14.46 -9.47
C LYS A 201 -12.13 -13.34 -9.12
N SER A 202 -11.97 -12.34 -10.01
CA SER A 202 -11.04 -11.23 -9.81
C SER A 202 -11.47 -10.36 -8.61
N VAL A 203 -12.73 -9.95 -8.54
CA VAL A 203 -13.22 -9.15 -7.40
C VAL A 203 -13.23 -9.95 -6.10
N ASN A 204 -13.48 -11.27 -6.16
CA ASN A 204 -13.37 -12.14 -4.99
C ASN A 204 -11.93 -12.18 -4.45
N ASN A 205 -10.95 -12.25 -5.33
CA ASN A 205 -9.53 -12.20 -4.99
C ASN A 205 -9.12 -10.83 -4.41
N GLN A 206 -9.56 -9.72 -5.01
CA GLN A 206 -9.27 -8.37 -4.53
C GLN A 206 -9.92 -8.12 -3.17
N ALA A 207 -11.18 -8.51 -2.98
CA ALA A 207 -11.90 -8.34 -1.72
C ALA A 207 -11.29 -9.19 -0.59
N TYR A 208 -10.86 -10.43 -0.88
CA TYR A 208 -10.14 -11.28 0.07
C TYR A 208 -8.81 -10.65 0.51
N LEU A 209 -8.00 -10.17 -0.45
CA LEU A 209 -6.74 -9.52 -0.13
C LEU A 209 -6.98 -8.24 0.68
N THR A 210 -7.99 -7.43 0.31
CA THR A 210 -8.37 -6.24 1.09
C THR A 210 -8.71 -6.61 2.53
N ALA A 211 -9.58 -7.59 2.72
CA ALA A 211 -9.96 -8.07 4.06
C ALA A 211 -8.74 -8.54 4.87
N LYS A 212 -7.84 -9.31 4.23
CA LYS A 212 -6.63 -9.80 4.86
C LYS A 212 -5.66 -8.67 5.26
N MET A 213 -5.48 -7.65 4.41
CA MET A 213 -4.62 -6.51 4.74
C MET A 213 -5.20 -5.68 5.89
N LEU A 214 -6.51 -5.49 5.92
CA LEU A 214 -7.17 -4.82 7.04
C LEU A 214 -6.99 -5.61 8.34
N ASP A 215 -7.23 -6.92 8.31
CA ASP A 215 -7.06 -7.79 9.48
C ASP A 215 -5.61 -7.78 10.00
N GLN A 216 -4.62 -7.94 9.10
CA GLN A 216 -3.18 -7.87 9.45
C GLN A 216 -2.81 -6.57 10.17
N ASN A 217 -3.46 -5.47 9.81
CA ASN A 217 -3.17 -4.15 10.36
C ASN A 217 -4.04 -3.78 11.57
N GLY A 218 -4.94 -4.68 12.01
CA GLY A 218 -5.88 -4.45 13.11
C GLY A 218 -6.98 -3.44 12.75
N LEU A 219 -7.26 -3.27 11.46
CA LEU A 219 -8.31 -2.39 10.94
C LEU A 219 -9.61 -3.16 10.72
N LYS A 220 -10.75 -2.53 11.03
CA LYS A 220 -12.07 -3.06 10.67
C LYS A 220 -12.52 -2.48 9.33
N PRO A 221 -13.20 -3.26 8.47
CA PRO A 221 -13.75 -2.73 7.23
C PRO A 221 -14.76 -1.61 7.48
N SER A 222 -14.59 -0.49 6.78
CA SER A 222 -15.55 0.62 6.70
C SER A 222 -15.41 1.29 5.34
N LEU A 223 -16.54 1.48 4.64
CA LEU A 223 -16.55 2.08 3.30
C LEU A 223 -16.40 3.59 3.40
N ALA A 224 -15.37 4.14 2.76
CA ALA A 224 -15.06 5.57 2.77
C ALA A 224 -15.84 6.37 1.71
N ASP A 225 -16.26 5.71 0.64
CA ASP A 225 -16.90 6.34 -0.53
C ASP A 225 -18.18 7.10 -0.18
N HIS A 226 -18.93 6.65 0.83
CA HIS A 226 -20.15 7.31 1.32
C HIS A 226 -19.95 8.08 2.63
N ASN A 227 -18.71 8.24 3.08
CA ASN A 227 -18.37 8.88 4.33
C ASN A 227 -17.26 9.93 4.17
N GLU A 228 -17.41 10.77 3.15
CA GLU A 228 -16.50 11.88 2.84
C GLU A 228 -15.01 11.47 2.82
N GLY A 229 -14.73 10.27 2.29
CA GLY A 229 -13.39 9.71 2.20
C GLY A 229 -12.82 9.17 3.52
N THR A 230 -13.63 9.13 4.59
CA THR A 230 -13.22 8.57 5.89
C THR A 230 -13.63 7.11 5.99
N GLY A 231 -12.66 6.20 6.04
CA GLY A 231 -12.89 4.75 6.08
C GLY A 231 -11.63 3.98 5.72
N THR A 232 -11.75 2.66 5.76
CA THR A 232 -10.62 1.74 5.56
C THR A 232 -10.67 1.01 4.22
N VAL A 233 -11.77 1.07 3.49
CA VAL A 233 -11.95 0.59 2.11
C VAL A 233 -12.37 1.79 1.29
N ILE A 234 -11.57 2.20 0.31
CA ILE A 234 -11.78 3.43 -0.45
C ILE A 234 -11.47 3.21 -1.92
N SER A 235 -12.34 3.70 -2.83
CA SER A 235 -12.05 3.72 -4.26
C SER A 235 -11.01 4.80 -4.61
N HIS A 236 -10.28 4.64 -5.71
CA HIS A 236 -9.42 5.71 -6.22
C HIS A 236 -10.26 6.95 -6.61
N ASN A 237 -11.49 6.73 -7.09
CA ASN A 237 -12.44 7.82 -7.32
C ASN A 237 -12.72 8.65 -6.04
N ALA A 238 -12.93 8.00 -4.90
CA ALA A 238 -13.13 8.70 -3.63
C ALA A 238 -11.85 9.39 -3.15
N ILE A 239 -10.67 8.83 -3.41
CA ILE A 239 -9.38 9.52 -3.20
C ILE A 239 -9.36 10.82 -4.01
N SER A 240 -9.70 10.77 -5.30
CA SER A 240 -9.73 11.96 -6.16
C SER A 240 -10.67 13.03 -5.62
N GLN A 241 -11.85 12.64 -5.12
CA GLN A 241 -12.86 13.57 -4.62
C GLN A 241 -12.49 14.20 -3.27
N TYR A 242 -11.96 13.43 -2.34
CA TYR A 242 -11.83 13.85 -0.94
C TYR A 242 -10.39 14.18 -0.51
N TYR A 243 -9.38 13.50 -1.05
CA TYR A 243 -7.97 13.78 -0.80
C TYR A 243 -7.40 14.72 -1.86
N GLY A 244 -7.79 14.54 -3.13
CA GLY A 244 -7.22 15.24 -4.27
C GLY A 244 -5.78 14.81 -4.57
N GLY A 245 -5.14 15.48 -5.52
CA GLY A 245 -3.79 15.13 -5.98
C GLY A 245 -3.77 14.00 -7.01
N THR A 246 -4.95 13.60 -7.49
CA THR A 246 -5.22 12.68 -8.59
C THR A 246 -6.61 13.00 -9.15
N ASP A 247 -6.92 12.54 -10.36
CA ASP A 247 -8.22 12.69 -11.03
C ASP A 247 -8.80 11.35 -11.51
N HIS A 248 -8.22 10.26 -11.08
CA HIS A 248 -8.66 8.91 -11.40
C HIS A 248 -10.04 8.60 -10.86
N THR A 249 -10.80 7.78 -11.60
CA THR A 249 -12.20 7.41 -11.27
C THR A 249 -12.40 5.91 -11.08
N ASP A 250 -11.34 5.13 -11.17
CA ASP A 250 -11.38 3.68 -10.94
C ASP A 250 -11.76 3.33 -9.48
N PRO A 251 -12.39 2.18 -9.27
CA PRO A 251 -12.85 1.18 -10.23
C PRO A 251 -14.31 1.41 -10.70
N ILE A 252 -14.90 2.59 -10.44
CA ILE A 252 -16.35 2.83 -10.54
C ILE A 252 -16.91 2.45 -11.92
N ASN A 253 -16.30 2.99 -12.99
CA ASN A 253 -16.78 2.73 -14.35
C ASN A 253 -16.61 1.27 -14.76
N TYR A 254 -15.51 0.65 -14.37
CA TYR A 254 -15.29 -0.77 -14.65
C TYR A 254 -16.26 -1.67 -13.91
N PHE A 255 -16.50 -1.42 -12.62
CA PHE A 255 -17.47 -2.16 -11.84
C PHE A 255 -18.88 -2.06 -12.45
N SER A 256 -19.29 -0.84 -12.82
CA SER A 256 -20.62 -0.61 -13.40
C SER A 256 -20.87 -1.40 -14.69
N GLN A 257 -19.84 -1.68 -15.50
CA GLN A 257 -19.94 -2.53 -16.69
C GLN A 257 -20.40 -3.96 -16.38
N TRP A 258 -20.23 -4.40 -15.13
CA TRP A 258 -20.60 -5.72 -14.64
C TRP A 258 -21.85 -5.68 -13.74
N GLY A 259 -22.52 -4.54 -13.64
CA GLY A 259 -23.62 -4.35 -12.68
C GLY A 259 -23.15 -4.46 -11.23
N TYR A 260 -21.92 -4.04 -10.95
CA TYR A 260 -21.25 -4.09 -9.67
C TYR A 260 -20.92 -2.68 -9.18
N ASP A 261 -20.76 -2.50 -7.87
CA ASP A 261 -20.45 -1.23 -7.25
C ASP A 261 -19.59 -1.41 -5.99
N MET A 262 -19.20 -0.29 -5.37
CA MET A 262 -18.38 -0.31 -4.15
C MET A 262 -19.14 -0.83 -2.93
N ASP A 263 -20.46 -0.73 -2.87
CA ASP A 263 -21.26 -1.32 -1.78
C ASP A 263 -21.24 -2.84 -1.83
N GLN A 264 -21.40 -3.40 -3.03
CA GLN A 264 -21.31 -4.84 -3.25
C GLN A 264 -19.89 -5.36 -2.99
N PHE A 265 -18.87 -4.62 -3.43
CA PHE A 265 -17.48 -4.93 -3.14
C PHE A 265 -17.20 -4.90 -1.63
N TYR A 266 -17.64 -3.85 -0.95
CA TYR A 266 -17.50 -3.72 0.51
C TYR A 266 -18.19 -4.85 1.26
N SER A 267 -19.39 -5.24 0.83
CA SER A 267 -20.09 -6.39 1.41
C SER A 267 -19.29 -7.69 1.26
N LEU A 268 -18.59 -7.86 0.14
CA LEU A 268 -17.72 -9.01 -0.08
C LEU A 268 -16.44 -8.94 0.80
N VAL A 269 -15.86 -7.76 0.98
CA VAL A 269 -14.75 -7.52 1.92
C VAL A 269 -15.17 -7.87 3.35
N GLN A 270 -16.33 -7.38 3.81
CA GLN A 270 -16.86 -7.70 5.13
C GLN A 270 -17.05 -9.21 5.34
N LYS A 271 -17.57 -9.89 4.32
CA LYS A 271 -17.72 -11.34 4.37
C LYS A 271 -16.39 -12.06 4.57
N HIS A 272 -15.37 -11.72 3.77
CA HIS A 272 -14.03 -12.31 3.93
C HIS A 272 -13.41 -11.95 5.26
N TYR A 273 -13.56 -10.70 5.72
CA TYR A 273 -13.05 -10.26 7.01
C TYR A 273 -13.66 -11.05 8.17
N ASN A 274 -14.98 -11.27 8.14
CA ASN A 274 -15.66 -12.07 9.14
C ASN A 274 -15.18 -13.52 9.11
N GLN A 275 -15.04 -14.11 7.92
CA GLN A 275 -14.50 -15.47 7.76
C GLN A 275 -13.08 -15.62 8.32
N LEU A 276 -12.22 -14.63 8.14
CA LEU A 276 -10.87 -14.63 8.73
C LEU A 276 -10.92 -14.57 10.27
N ASN A 277 -11.87 -13.85 10.82
CA ASN A 277 -12.02 -13.66 12.27
C ASN A 277 -12.90 -14.73 12.96
N GLU A 278 -13.81 -15.36 12.21
CA GLU A 278 -14.64 -16.48 12.72
C GLU A 278 -13.92 -17.83 12.64
N ALA A 279 -12.96 -17.98 11.76
CA ALA A 279 -12.22 -19.21 11.55
C ALA A 279 -11.11 -19.40 12.58
N GLY A 280 -11.48 -19.75 13.82
CA GLY A 280 -10.45 -20.25 14.70
C GLY A 280 -10.80 -20.41 16.16
N ASP A 281 -10.80 -21.67 16.60
CA ASP A 281 -10.67 -22.04 18.01
C ASP A 281 -9.43 -21.38 18.63
N THR A 282 -9.49 -21.11 19.94
CA THR A 282 -8.36 -20.59 20.71
C THR A 282 -7.12 -21.43 20.49
N ILE A 283 -6.01 -20.81 20.10
CA ILE A 283 -4.72 -21.50 19.95
C ILE A 283 -4.09 -21.64 21.36
N THR A 284 -4.06 -22.86 21.87
CA THR A 284 -3.50 -23.16 23.20
C THR A 284 -2.08 -23.74 23.16
N GLY A 285 -1.58 -24.06 21.97
CA GLY A 285 -0.25 -24.63 21.76
C GLY A 285 0.88 -23.62 21.90
N ASP A 286 2.10 -24.11 22.08
CA ASP A 286 3.34 -23.29 22.12
C ASP A 286 3.81 -22.87 20.73
N THR A 287 3.22 -23.47 19.70
CA THR A 287 3.47 -23.17 18.28
C THR A 287 2.16 -23.19 17.50
N HIS A 288 2.15 -22.50 16.36
CA HIS A 288 1.07 -22.54 15.38
C HIS A 288 1.63 -22.71 13.98
N THR A 289 1.06 -23.63 13.19
CA THR A 289 1.38 -23.74 11.77
C THR A 289 0.44 -22.87 10.98
N VAL A 290 1.00 -21.89 10.25
CA VAL A 290 0.25 -20.92 9.45
C VAL A 290 -0.62 -21.66 8.44
N ALA A 291 -1.92 -21.42 8.51
CA ALA A 291 -2.91 -21.90 7.56
C ALA A 291 -3.26 -20.83 6.52
N SER A 292 -3.94 -21.23 5.44
CA SER A 292 -4.46 -20.26 4.47
C SER A 292 -5.47 -19.32 5.14
N GLY A 293 -5.25 -18.01 5.02
CA GLY A 293 -6.07 -16.98 5.68
C GLY A 293 -5.53 -16.49 7.01
N ASP A 294 -4.56 -17.16 7.63
CA ASP A 294 -3.94 -16.67 8.85
C ASP A 294 -3.21 -15.34 8.64
N THR A 295 -3.32 -14.48 9.65
CA THR A 295 -2.56 -13.24 9.80
C THR A 295 -1.93 -13.21 11.19
N LEU A 296 -0.85 -12.45 11.38
CA LEU A 296 -0.28 -12.27 12.72
C LEU A 296 -1.33 -11.71 13.71
N TYR A 297 -2.22 -10.84 13.20
CA TYR A 297 -3.27 -10.26 14.02
C TYR A 297 -4.29 -11.30 14.49
N ASN A 298 -4.86 -12.11 13.57
CA ASN A 298 -5.84 -13.13 13.98
C ASN A 298 -5.21 -14.25 14.82
N ILE A 299 -3.95 -14.64 14.56
CA ILE A 299 -3.20 -15.57 15.40
C ILE A 299 -3.00 -14.96 16.81
N SER A 300 -2.66 -13.69 16.90
CA SER A 300 -2.54 -12.95 18.16
C SER A 300 -3.85 -12.98 18.97
N GLN A 301 -4.99 -12.67 18.33
CA GLN A 301 -6.30 -12.70 18.97
C GLN A 301 -6.65 -14.11 19.48
N ARG A 302 -6.36 -15.15 18.71
CA ARG A 302 -6.65 -16.55 19.02
C ARG A 302 -5.71 -17.16 20.05
N SER A 303 -4.45 -16.71 20.09
CA SER A 303 -3.41 -17.24 21.02
C SER A 303 -3.29 -16.41 22.30
N GLY A 304 -3.76 -15.16 22.30
CA GLY A 304 -3.53 -14.20 23.39
C GLY A 304 -2.10 -13.66 23.46
N VAL A 305 -1.26 -13.96 22.46
CA VAL A 305 0.12 -13.44 22.34
C VAL A 305 0.13 -12.23 21.43
N SER A 306 0.73 -11.11 21.85
CA SER A 306 0.75 -9.89 21.01
C SER A 306 1.49 -10.10 19.68
N VAL A 307 1.11 -9.35 18.64
CA VAL A 307 1.77 -9.41 17.33
C VAL A 307 3.27 -9.16 17.47
N ASP A 308 3.67 -8.18 18.29
CA ASP A 308 5.08 -7.85 18.51
C ASP A 308 5.85 -9.01 19.17
N ASN A 309 5.25 -9.66 20.15
CA ASN A 309 5.86 -10.84 20.77
C ASN A 309 5.96 -12.02 19.79
N ILE A 310 4.95 -12.25 18.95
CA ILE A 310 5.03 -13.29 17.91
C ILE A 310 6.17 -12.96 16.94
N LYS A 311 6.30 -11.69 16.53
CA LYS A 311 7.39 -11.26 15.64
C LYS A 311 8.75 -11.47 16.30
N GLU A 312 8.92 -11.08 17.54
CA GLU A 312 10.16 -11.22 18.30
C GLU A 312 10.55 -12.70 18.46
N LEU A 313 9.61 -13.56 18.87
CA LEU A 313 9.85 -14.99 19.07
C LEU A 313 10.26 -15.73 17.78
N ASN A 314 9.96 -15.15 16.62
CA ASN A 314 10.17 -15.79 15.31
C ASN A 314 11.10 -15.01 14.39
N ASP A 315 11.78 -13.98 14.88
CA ASP A 315 12.69 -13.11 14.11
C ASP A 315 12.04 -12.53 12.83
N LEU A 316 10.74 -12.16 12.92
CA LEU A 316 10.00 -11.63 11.78
C LEU A 316 10.22 -10.13 11.64
N SER A 317 10.68 -9.71 10.46
CA SER A 317 10.86 -8.30 10.11
C SER A 317 9.60 -7.66 9.49
N SER A 318 8.66 -8.46 8.97
CA SER A 318 7.39 -8.00 8.37
C SER A 318 6.19 -8.72 8.99
N ASN A 319 4.97 -8.35 8.55
CA ASN A 319 3.73 -9.03 8.91
C ASN A 319 3.37 -10.17 7.94
N ASP A 320 4.17 -10.39 6.91
CA ASP A 320 3.90 -11.39 5.89
C ASP A 320 4.17 -12.81 6.41
N LEU A 321 3.19 -13.69 6.20
CA LEU A 321 3.26 -15.08 6.59
C LEU A 321 3.20 -16.00 5.37
N THR A 322 3.90 -17.14 5.46
CA THR A 322 3.83 -18.18 4.45
C THR A 322 3.03 -19.36 4.97
N VAL A 323 2.09 -19.89 4.18
CA VAL A 323 1.32 -21.09 4.54
C VAL A 323 2.29 -22.26 4.79
N GLY A 324 2.11 -22.93 5.93
CA GLY A 324 3.01 -24.00 6.40
C GLY A 324 4.16 -23.51 7.29
N GLN A 325 4.38 -22.20 7.43
CA GLN A 325 5.34 -21.64 8.38
C GLN A 325 4.93 -21.98 9.80
N VAL A 326 5.89 -22.41 10.63
CA VAL A 326 5.64 -22.71 12.05
C VAL A 326 6.05 -21.50 12.88
N LEU A 327 5.10 -20.92 13.60
CA LEU A 327 5.31 -19.80 14.52
C LEU A 327 5.40 -20.29 15.96
N LYS A 328 6.40 -19.82 16.69
CA LYS A 328 6.46 -19.94 18.15
C LYS A 328 5.53 -18.93 18.79
N LEU A 329 4.80 -19.34 19.80
CA LEU A 329 3.86 -18.51 20.56
C LEU A 329 4.24 -18.38 22.05
N LYS A 330 5.30 -19.10 22.47
CA LYS A 330 5.91 -19.03 23.80
C LYS A 330 7.40 -19.21 23.70
#